data_5da21caf1f2852662d5a57af8dc8c480
#
_entry.id   5da21caf1f2852662d5a57af8dc8c480
#
_cell.length_a   1.000
_cell.length_b   1.000
_cell.length_c   1.000
_cell.angle_alpha   90.00
_cell.angle_beta   90.00
_cell.angle_gamma   90.00
#
_symmetry.space_group_name_H-M   'P 1'
#
loop_
_entity.id
_entity.type
_entity.pdbx_description
1 polymer ?
#
loop_
_entity_poly.entity_id
_entity_poly.type
_entity_poly.pdbx_seq_one_letter_code
_entity_poly.pdbx_strand_id
1 'polypeptide(L)'
;HLPRTDPDRRDLMLSCGAALHHCTVALAALGWHAKVYRLPDPQAPEHLAVIELAPQPADELDVVLSAAIPRRRTDRRNYGCWPVPWGDIALMGARAARAGVMLRQVDEIRRLHDVVVDAVSRRAADAGYLAELSAWSGRFGSVAGVPARNTPVPDPSAPIPPRAFAGPALRQPTATPLQPDNSVVVALGTESDDDLARLRAGEATSLVLLSATAMGLASCPVTE
;
A
#
# COMPACT_ATOMS: atom_id res chain seq x y z
N HIS A 1 -4.97 11.70 11.59
CA HIS A 1 -5.48 10.43 12.11
C HIS A 1 -6.98 10.30 11.83
N LEU A 2 -7.41 9.11 11.50
CA LEU A 2 -8.79 8.76 11.16
C LEU A 2 -9.34 7.77 12.21
N PRO A 3 -9.87 8.25 13.34
CA PRO A 3 -10.14 7.42 14.51
C PRO A 3 -11.25 6.37 14.32
N ARG A 4 -12.06 6.49 13.28
CA ARG A 4 -13.10 5.51 12.96
C ARG A 4 -12.66 4.50 11.90
N THR A 5 -11.89 4.94 10.91
CA THR A 5 -11.38 4.06 9.86
C THR A 5 -10.07 3.38 10.24
N ASP A 6 -9.30 3.96 11.16
CA ASP A 6 -8.01 3.45 11.64
C ASP A 6 -7.88 3.65 13.17
N PRO A 7 -8.72 2.99 13.99
CA PRO A 7 -8.75 3.19 15.44
C PRO A 7 -7.43 2.80 16.11
N ASP A 8 -6.77 1.76 15.62
CA ASP A 8 -5.52 1.21 16.17
C ASP A 8 -4.27 1.89 15.57
N ARG A 9 -4.43 2.94 14.76
CA ARG A 9 -3.35 3.68 14.09
C ARG A 9 -2.46 2.80 13.19
N ARG A 10 -2.94 1.66 12.72
CA ARG A 10 -2.20 0.74 11.84
C ARG A 10 -1.88 1.38 10.50
N ASP A 11 -2.90 1.91 9.83
CA ASP A 11 -2.75 2.57 8.52
C ASP A 11 -1.89 3.83 8.63
N LEU A 12 -1.99 4.56 9.76
CA LEU A 12 -1.12 5.69 10.06
C LEU A 12 0.35 5.26 10.14
N MET A 13 0.66 4.21 10.91
CA MET A 13 2.02 3.70 11.06
C MET A 13 2.57 3.14 9.74
N LEU A 14 1.75 2.41 8.96
CA LEU A 14 2.09 1.97 7.61
C LEU A 14 2.42 3.16 6.69
N SER A 15 1.62 4.21 6.75
CA SER A 15 1.83 5.43 5.95
C SER A 15 3.13 6.15 6.33
N CYS A 16 3.44 6.24 7.63
CA CYS A 16 4.69 6.81 8.13
C CYS A 16 5.90 5.97 7.68
N GLY A 17 5.80 4.64 7.76
CA GLY A 17 6.84 3.74 7.26
C GLY A 17 7.07 3.89 5.75
N ALA A 18 6.00 4.00 4.99
CA ALA A 18 6.11 4.25 3.53
C ALA A 18 6.79 5.59 3.23
N ALA A 19 6.47 6.65 3.98
CA ALA A 19 7.11 7.95 3.82
C ALA A 19 8.60 7.91 4.22
N LEU A 20 8.94 7.18 5.30
CA LEU A 20 10.31 6.96 5.72
C LEU A 20 11.13 6.24 4.64
N HIS A 21 10.57 5.19 4.03
CA HIS A 21 11.23 4.48 2.93
C HIS A 21 11.38 5.38 1.70
N HIS A 22 10.38 6.18 1.33
CA HIS A 22 10.55 7.15 0.24
C HIS A 22 11.69 8.12 0.51
N CYS A 23 11.82 8.61 1.75
CA CYS A 23 12.91 9.49 2.15
C CYS A 23 14.28 8.80 1.99
N THR A 24 14.43 7.56 2.48
CA THR A 24 15.70 6.82 2.37
C THR A 24 16.07 6.52 0.91
N VAL A 25 15.11 6.14 0.07
CA VAL A 25 15.32 5.91 -1.36
C VAL A 25 15.74 7.20 -2.08
N ALA A 26 15.10 8.31 -1.78
CA ALA A 26 15.47 9.60 -2.38
C ALA A 26 16.86 10.06 -1.96
N LEU A 27 17.22 9.88 -0.69
CA LEU A 27 18.56 10.19 -0.17
C LEU A 27 19.62 9.31 -0.82
N ALA A 28 19.36 7.99 -0.95
CA ALA A 28 20.29 7.07 -1.60
C ALA A 28 20.54 7.46 -3.06
N ALA A 29 19.50 7.80 -3.83
CA ALA A 29 19.66 8.29 -5.20
C ALA A 29 20.42 9.61 -5.31
N LEU A 30 20.47 10.40 -4.24
CA LEU A 30 21.23 11.64 -4.12
C LEU A 30 22.68 11.43 -3.62
N GLY A 31 23.10 10.19 -3.40
CA GLY A 31 24.45 9.87 -2.95
C GLY A 31 24.63 9.90 -1.43
N TRP A 32 23.55 9.64 -0.67
CA TRP A 32 23.57 9.59 0.78
C TRP A 32 23.09 8.23 1.31
N HIS A 33 23.88 7.61 2.17
CA HIS A 33 23.42 6.49 3.00
C HIS A 33 22.62 7.04 4.18
N ALA A 34 21.40 6.54 4.34
CA ALA A 34 20.50 6.89 5.43
C ALA A 34 20.49 5.77 6.49
N LYS A 35 21.22 5.95 7.59
CA LYS A 35 21.13 5.04 8.73
C LYS A 35 19.94 5.42 9.59
N VAL A 36 18.93 4.56 9.63
CA VAL A 36 17.64 4.80 10.28
C VAL A 36 17.59 4.15 11.64
N TYR A 37 17.37 4.96 12.69
CA TYR A 37 17.07 4.52 14.05
C TYR A 37 15.55 4.68 14.26
N ARG A 38 14.84 3.58 14.39
CA ARG A 38 13.38 3.56 14.52
C ARG A 38 12.99 3.58 15.98
N LEU A 39 11.98 4.38 16.32
CA LEU A 39 11.45 4.56 17.67
C LEU A 39 12.58 4.81 18.70
N PRO A 40 13.40 5.85 18.48
CA PRO A 40 14.67 6.03 19.21
C PRO A 40 14.46 6.37 20.69
N ASP A 41 13.32 6.90 21.07
CA ASP A 41 12.99 7.31 22.43
C ASP A 41 11.66 6.70 22.90
N PRO A 42 11.69 5.75 23.84
CA PRO A 42 10.46 5.17 24.40
C PRO A 42 9.56 6.19 25.13
N GLN A 43 10.10 7.34 25.56
CA GLN A 43 9.34 8.40 26.23
C GLN A 43 8.66 9.35 25.23
N ALA A 44 9.06 9.28 23.95
CA ALA A 44 8.50 10.08 22.86
C ALA A 44 7.97 9.17 21.72
N PRO A 45 6.87 8.45 21.92
CA PRO A 45 6.35 7.44 20.97
C PRO A 45 5.96 8.04 19.61
N GLU A 46 5.72 9.33 19.52
CA GLU A 46 5.46 10.03 18.26
C GLU A 46 6.76 10.33 17.48
N HIS A 47 7.94 10.14 18.08
CA HIS A 47 9.24 10.28 17.43
C HIS A 47 9.60 8.95 16.74
N LEU A 48 9.12 8.77 15.50
CA LEU A 48 9.15 7.48 14.81
C LEU A 48 10.54 7.10 14.29
N ALA A 49 11.38 8.07 13.91
CA ALA A 49 12.71 7.77 13.40
C ALA A 49 13.68 8.95 13.51
N VAL A 50 14.97 8.63 13.67
CA VAL A 50 16.12 9.52 13.44
C VAL A 50 16.90 8.97 12.24
N ILE A 51 17.38 9.87 11.39
CA ILE A 51 18.17 9.51 10.21
C ILE A 51 19.54 10.18 10.32
N GLU A 52 20.60 9.39 10.38
CA GLU A 52 21.97 9.84 10.21
C GLU A 52 22.40 9.67 8.75
N LEU A 53 23.07 10.67 8.21
CA LEU A 53 23.51 10.69 6.82
C LEU A 53 25.02 10.52 6.71
N ALA A 54 25.44 9.65 5.79
CA ALA A 54 26.83 9.51 5.37
C ALA A 54 26.92 9.53 3.85
N PRO A 55 27.95 10.13 3.24
CA PRO A 55 28.14 10.08 1.79
C PRO A 55 28.29 8.63 1.32
N GLN A 56 27.52 8.24 0.29
CA GLN A 56 27.61 6.94 -0.35
C GLN A 56 27.14 7.07 -1.81
N PRO A 57 27.92 6.63 -2.80
CA PRO A 57 27.48 6.64 -4.19
C PRO A 57 26.19 5.82 -4.35
N ALA A 58 25.24 6.36 -5.13
CA ALA A 58 24.00 5.66 -5.45
C ALA A 58 24.30 4.41 -6.28
N ASP A 59 23.59 3.32 -6.00
CA ASP A 59 23.58 2.14 -6.87
C ASP A 59 22.44 2.23 -7.91
N GLU A 60 22.42 1.27 -8.85
CA GLU A 60 21.41 1.22 -9.90
C GLU A 60 20.00 1.05 -9.33
N LEU A 61 19.84 0.27 -8.25
CA LEU A 61 18.56 0.03 -7.61
C LEU A 61 18.02 1.30 -6.97
N ASP A 62 18.87 2.09 -6.30
CA ASP A 62 18.51 3.36 -5.69
C ASP A 62 17.92 4.33 -6.73
N VAL A 63 18.58 4.43 -7.88
CA VAL A 63 18.15 5.30 -8.98
C VAL A 63 16.82 4.82 -9.56
N VAL A 64 16.66 3.52 -9.79
CA VAL A 64 15.44 2.92 -10.35
C VAL A 64 14.25 3.08 -9.41
N LEU A 65 14.43 2.83 -8.12
CA LEU A 65 13.36 3.00 -7.13
C LEU A 65 12.99 4.47 -6.93
N SER A 66 13.97 5.37 -6.90
CA SER A 66 13.71 6.81 -6.80
C SER A 66 12.90 7.31 -8.00
N ALA A 67 13.26 6.90 -9.22
CA ALA A 67 12.51 7.22 -10.44
C ALA A 67 11.08 6.65 -10.44
N ALA A 68 10.80 5.62 -9.64
CA ALA A 68 9.45 5.06 -9.49
C ALA A 68 8.55 5.91 -8.56
N ILE A 69 9.10 6.67 -7.61
CA ILE A 69 8.32 7.47 -6.64
C ILE A 69 7.28 8.38 -7.34
N PRO A 70 7.63 9.25 -8.29
CA PRO A 70 6.65 10.12 -8.93
C PRO A 70 5.68 9.40 -9.86
N ARG A 71 6.00 8.17 -10.30
CA ARG A 71 5.17 7.37 -11.22
C ARG A 71 4.18 6.46 -10.51
N ARG A 72 4.51 6.01 -9.29
CA ARG A 72 3.67 5.08 -8.53
C ARG A 72 2.27 5.67 -8.30
N ARG A 73 1.26 4.89 -8.64
CA ARG A 73 -0.16 5.20 -8.39
C ARG A 73 -0.84 3.97 -7.80
N THR A 74 -1.83 4.19 -6.95
CA THR A 74 -2.78 3.14 -6.58
C THR A 74 -3.78 2.99 -7.71
N ASP A 75 -3.75 1.85 -8.40
CA ASP A 75 -4.67 1.55 -9.49
C ASP A 75 -5.80 0.65 -8.97
N ARG A 76 -7.02 1.17 -8.95
CA ARG A 76 -8.23 0.48 -8.51
C ARG A 76 -9.11 0.07 -9.68
N ARG A 77 -8.58 0.11 -10.89
CA ARG A 77 -9.27 -0.39 -12.08
C ARG A 77 -9.11 -1.91 -12.17
N ASN A 78 -10.00 -2.53 -12.94
CA ASN A 78 -9.83 -3.94 -13.30
C ASN A 78 -8.52 -4.12 -14.08
N TYR A 79 -7.76 -5.14 -13.72
CA TYR A 79 -6.49 -5.45 -14.36
C TYR A 79 -6.69 -6.23 -15.66
N GLY A 80 -5.65 -6.29 -16.48
CA GLY A 80 -5.69 -6.99 -17.75
C GLY A 80 -5.41 -8.50 -17.60
N CYS A 81 -5.45 -9.19 -18.74
CA CYS A 81 -5.20 -10.63 -18.83
C CYS A 81 -3.71 -11.02 -18.82
N TRP A 82 -2.80 -10.06 -18.81
CA TRP A 82 -1.37 -10.34 -18.78
C TRP A 82 -0.96 -10.93 -17.42
N PRO A 83 -0.32 -12.11 -17.42
CA PRO A 83 0.11 -12.72 -16.16
C PRO A 83 1.22 -11.89 -15.53
N VAL A 84 1.22 -11.81 -14.20
CA VAL A 84 2.36 -11.27 -13.44
C VAL A 84 3.46 -12.31 -13.44
N PRO A 85 4.70 -12.00 -13.93
CA PRO A 85 5.78 -12.95 -13.94
C PRO A 85 6.13 -13.42 -12.52
N TRP A 86 6.25 -14.73 -12.33
CA TRP A 86 6.60 -15.29 -11.03
C TRP A 86 7.95 -14.75 -10.50
N GLY A 87 8.91 -14.52 -11.39
CA GLY A 87 10.21 -13.92 -11.04
C GLY A 87 10.09 -12.53 -10.42
N ASP A 88 9.11 -11.73 -10.84
CA ASP A 88 8.85 -10.40 -10.28
C ASP A 88 8.29 -10.51 -8.85
N ILE A 89 7.38 -11.47 -8.62
CA ILE A 89 6.83 -11.74 -7.28
C ILE A 89 7.95 -12.23 -6.36
N ALA A 90 8.78 -13.14 -6.82
CA ALA A 90 9.92 -13.66 -6.06
C ALA A 90 10.93 -12.56 -5.71
N LEU A 91 11.23 -11.66 -6.66
CA LEU A 91 12.12 -10.52 -6.43
C LEU A 91 11.56 -9.55 -5.39
N MET A 92 10.26 -9.22 -5.48
CA MET A 92 9.58 -8.41 -4.47
C MET A 92 9.61 -9.08 -3.10
N GLY A 93 9.39 -10.39 -3.04
CA GLY A 93 9.48 -11.18 -1.81
C GLY A 93 10.88 -11.16 -1.19
N ALA A 94 11.92 -11.34 -2.00
CA ALA A 94 13.30 -11.26 -1.54
C ALA A 94 13.68 -9.87 -1.01
N ARG A 95 13.17 -8.81 -1.62
CA ARG A 95 13.36 -7.43 -1.15
C ARG A 95 12.63 -7.18 0.16
N ALA A 96 11.37 -7.60 0.30
CA ALA A 96 10.59 -7.48 1.52
C ALA A 96 11.24 -8.24 2.68
N ALA A 97 11.76 -9.46 2.43
CA ALA A 97 12.45 -10.26 3.43
C ALA A 97 13.70 -9.57 4.00
N ARG A 98 14.47 -8.85 3.17
CA ARG A 98 15.61 -8.05 3.64
C ARG A 98 15.18 -6.90 4.56
N ALA A 99 13.97 -6.39 4.38
CA ALA A 99 13.36 -5.40 5.27
C ALA A 99 12.72 -6.02 6.53
N GLY A 100 12.84 -7.35 6.73
CA GLY A 100 12.27 -8.09 7.86
C GLY A 100 10.75 -8.31 7.75
N VAL A 101 10.21 -8.29 6.53
CA VAL A 101 8.79 -8.49 6.27
C VAL A 101 8.60 -9.63 5.28
N MET A 102 7.69 -10.54 5.57
CA MET A 102 7.38 -11.66 4.70
C MET A 102 6.35 -11.22 3.64
N LEU A 103 6.62 -11.56 2.38
CA LEU A 103 5.63 -11.46 1.30
C LEU A 103 5.23 -12.86 0.88
N ARG A 104 3.92 -13.13 0.85
CA ARG A 104 3.36 -14.39 0.36
C ARG A 104 2.25 -14.13 -0.65
N GLN A 105 2.19 -14.94 -1.68
CA GLN A 105 1.02 -15.01 -2.55
C GLN A 105 -0.14 -15.63 -1.76
N VAL A 106 -1.34 -15.08 -1.95
CA VAL A 106 -2.55 -15.60 -1.32
C VAL A 106 -3.23 -16.55 -2.30
N ASP A 107 -3.24 -17.84 -1.97
CA ASP A 107 -3.86 -18.87 -2.80
C ASP A 107 -5.34 -19.07 -2.46
N GLU A 108 -5.72 -18.88 -1.17
CA GLU A 108 -7.09 -19.04 -0.69
C GLU A 108 -7.93 -17.74 -0.85
N ILE A 109 -8.09 -17.27 -2.09
CA ILE A 109 -8.79 -16.01 -2.38
C ILE A 109 -10.23 -16.01 -1.85
N ARG A 110 -10.94 -17.14 -1.91
CA ARG A 110 -12.32 -17.23 -1.37
C ARG A 110 -12.39 -16.95 0.11
N ARG A 111 -11.46 -17.51 0.88
CA ARG A 111 -11.40 -17.27 2.33
C ARG A 111 -11.10 -15.80 2.65
N LEU A 112 -10.19 -15.19 1.90
CA LEU A 112 -9.92 -13.77 2.04
C LEU A 112 -11.15 -12.92 1.65
N HIS A 113 -11.84 -13.27 0.56
CA HIS A 113 -13.09 -12.64 0.16
C HIS A 113 -14.12 -12.65 1.30
N ASP A 114 -14.38 -13.80 1.91
CA ASP A 114 -15.36 -13.93 2.99
C ASP A 114 -15.01 -13.05 4.20
N VAL A 115 -13.75 -12.99 4.58
CA VAL A 115 -13.26 -12.12 5.67
C VAL A 115 -13.47 -10.64 5.33
N VAL A 116 -13.15 -10.23 4.11
CA VAL A 116 -13.32 -8.84 3.66
C VAL A 116 -14.80 -8.46 3.60
N VAL A 117 -15.66 -9.33 3.06
CA VAL A 117 -17.12 -9.11 3.03
C VAL A 117 -17.67 -8.92 4.43
N ASP A 118 -17.28 -9.76 5.39
CA ASP A 118 -17.70 -9.63 6.79
C ASP A 118 -17.23 -8.30 7.41
N ALA A 119 -15.97 -7.92 7.20
CA ALA A 119 -15.43 -6.66 7.67
C ALA A 119 -16.16 -5.44 7.06
N VAL A 120 -16.38 -5.44 5.75
CA VAL A 120 -17.13 -4.37 5.06
C VAL A 120 -18.56 -4.28 5.56
N SER A 121 -19.23 -5.41 5.79
CA SER A 121 -20.61 -5.47 6.28
C SER A 121 -20.74 -4.89 7.70
N ARG A 122 -19.80 -5.20 8.58
CA ARG A 122 -19.78 -4.62 9.95
C ARG A 122 -19.57 -3.12 9.90
N ARG A 123 -18.68 -2.61 9.06
CA ARG A 123 -18.39 -1.19 8.94
C ARG A 123 -19.52 -0.40 8.27
N ALA A 124 -20.26 -1.04 7.36
CA ALA A 124 -21.42 -0.42 6.71
C ALA A 124 -22.55 -0.05 7.71
N ALA A 125 -22.58 -0.66 8.89
CA ALA A 125 -23.53 -0.35 9.95
C ALA A 125 -23.06 0.78 10.89
N ASP A 126 -21.79 1.24 10.79
CA ASP A 126 -21.24 2.30 11.63
C ASP A 126 -21.38 3.67 10.94
N ALA A 127 -22.32 4.47 11.43
CA ALA A 127 -22.56 5.83 10.91
C ALA A 127 -21.34 6.76 11.09
N GLY A 128 -20.55 6.58 12.15
CA GLY A 128 -19.34 7.36 12.39
C GLY A 128 -18.24 7.03 11.38
N TYR A 129 -18.05 5.74 11.08
CA TYR A 129 -17.15 5.28 10.01
C TYR A 129 -17.56 5.85 8.64
N LEU A 130 -18.83 5.76 8.29
CA LEU A 130 -19.35 6.27 7.01
C LEU A 130 -19.18 7.78 6.88
N ALA A 131 -19.41 8.53 7.96
CA ALA A 131 -19.22 9.98 7.98
C ALA A 131 -17.74 10.36 7.76
N GLU A 132 -16.81 9.69 8.45
CA GLU A 132 -15.38 9.89 8.28
C GLU A 132 -14.92 9.52 6.87
N LEU A 133 -15.36 8.36 6.36
CA LEU A 133 -15.07 7.91 5.01
C LEU A 133 -15.55 8.93 3.94
N SER A 134 -16.75 9.48 4.11
CA SER A 134 -17.31 10.51 3.23
C SER A 134 -16.54 11.82 3.30
N ALA A 135 -15.95 12.14 4.46
CA ALA A 135 -15.11 13.33 4.61
C ALA A 135 -13.79 13.20 3.85
N TRP A 136 -13.25 11.98 3.68
CA TRP A 136 -11.93 11.73 3.10
C TRP A 136 -11.95 11.02 1.74
N SER A 137 -13.11 10.76 1.17
CA SER A 137 -13.21 10.13 -0.16
C SER A 137 -14.34 10.74 -1.00
N GLY A 138 -14.28 10.51 -2.32
CA GLY A 138 -15.33 10.91 -3.24
C GLY A 138 -15.43 12.40 -3.54
N ARG A 139 -14.47 13.21 -3.16
CA ARG A 139 -14.48 14.65 -3.40
C ARG A 139 -13.89 15.02 -4.75
N PHE A 140 -14.46 16.04 -5.39
CA PHE A 140 -13.90 16.66 -6.58
C PHE A 140 -13.02 17.85 -6.18
N GLY A 141 -11.79 17.91 -6.73
CA GLY A 141 -10.89 19.06 -6.52
C GLY A 141 -10.23 19.14 -5.14
N SER A 142 -10.34 18.11 -4.29
CA SER A 142 -9.64 18.07 -3.00
C SER A 142 -8.16 17.68 -3.18
N VAL A 143 -7.27 18.35 -2.45
CA VAL A 143 -5.84 18.03 -2.38
C VAL A 143 -5.55 16.90 -1.38
N ALA A 144 -6.53 16.54 -0.55
CA ALA A 144 -6.40 15.51 0.48
C ALA A 144 -7.48 14.43 0.32
N GLY A 145 -7.16 13.22 0.77
CA GLY A 145 -8.04 12.07 0.69
C GLY A 145 -8.02 11.37 -0.67
N VAL A 146 -9.04 10.54 -0.94
CA VAL A 146 -9.17 9.79 -2.20
C VAL A 146 -10.15 10.53 -3.12
N PRO A 147 -9.67 11.09 -4.24
CA PRO A 147 -10.55 11.81 -5.18
C PRO A 147 -11.60 10.88 -5.80
N ALA A 148 -12.80 11.42 -6.11
CA ALA A 148 -13.90 10.67 -6.72
C ALA A 148 -13.48 9.88 -7.98
N ARG A 149 -12.64 10.47 -8.83
CA ARG A 149 -12.11 9.82 -10.04
C ARG A 149 -11.25 8.57 -9.77
N ASN A 150 -10.81 8.35 -8.52
CA ASN A 150 -9.99 7.22 -8.08
C ASN A 150 -10.78 6.24 -7.19
N THR A 151 -12.08 6.47 -6.99
CA THR A 151 -12.95 5.61 -6.18
C THR A 151 -13.77 4.71 -7.10
N PRO A 152 -13.59 3.37 -7.04
CA PRO A 152 -14.34 2.43 -7.84
C PRO A 152 -15.81 2.33 -7.38
N VAL A 153 -16.68 1.99 -8.29
CA VAL A 153 -18.02 1.50 -7.92
C VAL A 153 -17.84 0.16 -7.21
N PRO A 154 -18.50 -0.06 -6.05
CA PRO A 154 -18.44 -1.35 -5.38
C PRO A 154 -18.90 -2.48 -6.30
N ASP A 155 -18.09 -3.53 -6.40
CA ASP A 155 -18.41 -4.75 -7.14
C ASP A 155 -18.36 -5.94 -6.17
N PRO A 156 -19.51 -6.46 -5.73
CA PRO A 156 -19.57 -7.61 -4.84
C PRO A 156 -19.07 -8.91 -5.47
N SER A 157 -18.96 -8.96 -6.79
CA SER A 157 -18.44 -10.11 -7.53
C SER A 157 -16.92 -10.11 -7.70
N ALA A 158 -16.25 -9.02 -7.32
CA ALA A 158 -14.80 -8.93 -7.40
C ALA A 158 -14.14 -10.01 -6.51
N PRO A 159 -13.02 -10.60 -6.94
CA PRO A 159 -12.29 -11.60 -6.14
C PRO A 159 -11.95 -11.10 -4.71
N ILE A 160 -11.66 -9.82 -4.57
CA ILE A 160 -11.59 -9.11 -3.29
C ILE A 160 -12.44 -7.85 -3.44
N PRO A 161 -13.55 -7.74 -2.67
CA PRO A 161 -14.39 -6.54 -2.73
C PRO A 161 -13.58 -5.30 -2.36
N PRO A 162 -13.65 -4.24 -3.16
CA PRO A 162 -12.98 -2.99 -2.83
C PRO A 162 -13.67 -2.32 -1.64
N ARG A 163 -12.91 -1.52 -0.87
CA ARG A 163 -13.48 -0.62 0.15
C ARG A 163 -14.57 0.25 -0.47
N ALA A 164 -15.68 0.39 0.20
CA ALA A 164 -16.78 1.26 -0.22
C ALA A 164 -16.42 2.73 0.02
N PHE A 165 -15.90 3.40 -1.01
CA PHE A 165 -15.65 4.84 -0.97
C PHE A 165 -16.90 5.65 -1.27
N ALA A 166 -16.96 6.89 -0.75
CA ALA A 166 -18.01 7.84 -1.14
C ALA A 166 -17.80 8.35 -2.58
N GLY A 167 -18.88 8.68 -3.27
CA GLY A 167 -18.89 9.33 -4.57
C GLY A 167 -18.07 8.61 -5.66
N PRO A 168 -18.32 7.33 -5.95
CA PRO A 168 -17.54 6.57 -6.91
C PRO A 168 -17.66 7.15 -8.32
N ALA A 169 -16.53 7.49 -8.94
CA ALA A 169 -16.47 8.04 -10.30
C ALA A 169 -15.28 7.53 -11.12
N LEU A 170 -14.61 6.45 -10.65
CA LEU A 170 -13.52 5.81 -11.38
C LEU A 170 -14.08 5.14 -12.64
N ARG A 171 -13.54 5.54 -13.79
CA ARG A 171 -13.85 4.88 -15.06
C ARG A 171 -13.07 3.59 -15.17
N GLN A 172 -13.80 2.48 -15.32
CA GLN A 172 -13.20 1.19 -15.63
C GLN A 172 -12.84 1.11 -17.13
N PRO A 173 -11.75 0.40 -17.48
CA PRO A 173 -11.50 0.05 -18.88
C PRO A 173 -12.71 -0.70 -19.45
N THR A 174 -13.01 -0.47 -20.72
CA THR A 174 -14.05 -1.25 -21.42
C THR A 174 -13.62 -2.71 -21.37
N ALA A 175 -14.32 -3.51 -20.58
CA ALA A 175 -14.03 -4.94 -20.48
C ALA A 175 -14.30 -5.57 -21.86
N THR A 176 -13.28 -6.16 -22.46
CA THR A 176 -13.51 -7.11 -23.54
C THR A 176 -14.08 -8.37 -22.88
N PRO A 177 -15.27 -8.85 -23.23
CA PRO A 177 -16.01 -9.87 -22.47
C PRO A 177 -15.31 -11.23 -22.27
N LEU A 178 -14.10 -11.40 -22.80
CA LEU A 178 -13.38 -12.68 -22.86
C LEU A 178 -12.00 -12.65 -22.16
N GLN A 179 -11.62 -11.56 -21.48
CA GLN A 179 -10.30 -11.51 -20.84
C GLN A 179 -10.45 -11.57 -19.32
N PRO A 180 -9.97 -12.64 -18.67
CA PRO A 180 -9.95 -12.75 -17.22
C PRO A 180 -8.99 -11.72 -16.61
N ASP A 181 -9.33 -11.21 -15.44
CA ASP A 181 -8.39 -10.46 -14.59
C ASP A 181 -7.34 -11.43 -14.04
N ASN A 182 -6.07 -11.23 -14.42
CA ASN A 182 -4.94 -12.04 -13.98
C ASN A 182 -4.15 -11.34 -12.86
N SER A 183 -4.82 -10.57 -12.03
CA SER A 183 -4.20 -10.00 -10.84
C SER A 183 -3.72 -11.08 -9.87
N VAL A 184 -2.61 -10.78 -9.19
CA VAL A 184 -2.06 -11.64 -8.13
C VAL A 184 -2.20 -10.90 -6.81
N VAL A 185 -2.80 -11.58 -5.84
CA VAL A 185 -2.91 -11.06 -4.49
C VAL A 185 -1.72 -11.51 -3.67
N VAL A 186 -1.02 -10.56 -3.06
CA VAL A 186 0.08 -10.84 -2.14
C VAL A 186 -0.21 -10.23 -0.77
N ALA A 187 0.16 -10.94 0.28
CA ALA A 187 0.08 -10.47 1.65
C ALA A 187 1.48 -10.12 2.17
N LEU A 188 1.60 -8.98 2.82
CA LEU A 188 2.78 -8.61 3.61
C LEU A 188 2.49 -8.87 5.09
N GLY A 189 3.40 -9.55 5.78
CA GLY A 189 3.24 -9.93 7.17
C GLY A 189 4.51 -9.74 7.98
N THR A 190 4.33 -9.41 9.26
CA THR A 190 5.38 -9.28 10.27
C THR A 190 5.20 -10.32 11.36
N GLU A 191 6.25 -10.62 12.13
CA GLU A 191 6.18 -11.58 13.24
C GLU A 191 5.38 -11.06 14.43
N SER A 192 5.31 -9.72 14.61
CA SER A 192 4.57 -9.05 15.68
C SER A 192 3.67 -7.96 15.10
N ASP A 193 2.83 -7.38 15.98
CA ASP A 193 1.91 -6.28 15.65
C ASP A 193 2.15 -5.07 16.58
N ASP A 194 3.41 -4.83 16.92
CA ASP A 194 3.84 -3.63 17.63
C ASP A 194 4.12 -2.46 16.66
N ASP A 195 4.38 -1.28 17.20
CA ASP A 195 4.61 -0.08 16.40
C ASP A 195 5.85 -0.20 15.49
N LEU A 196 6.90 -0.92 15.92
CA LEU A 196 8.08 -1.16 15.10
C LEU A 196 7.75 -2.07 13.91
N ALA A 197 6.98 -3.13 14.15
CA ALA A 197 6.53 -4.04 13.11
C ALA A 197 5.65 -3.33 12.08
N ARG A 198 4.70 -2.51 12.55
CA ARG A 198 3.83 -1.70 11.69
C ARG A 198 4.62 -0.69 10.85
N LEU A 199 5.61 -0.01 11.45
CA LEU A 199 6.49 0.92 10.72
C LEU A 199 7.29 0.19 9.64
N ARG A 200 7.90 -0.97 9.96
CA ARG A 200 8.63 -1.82 9.00
C ARG A 200 7.73 -2.37 7.90
N ALA A 201 6.50 -2.77 8.25
CA ALA A 201 5.51 -3.19 7.24
C ALA A 201 5.21 -2.06 6.24
N GLY A 202 5.15 -0.81 6.71
CA GLY A 202 5.00 0.37 5.85
C GLY A 202 6.19 0.58 4.92
N GLU A 203 7.42 0.47 5.43
CA GLU A 203 8.64 0.56 4.63
C GLU A 203 8.68 -0.54 3.55
N ALA A 204 8.38 -1.79 3.94
CA ALA A 204 8.33 -2.91 3.01
C ALA A 204 7.20 -2.78 1.98
N THR A 205 6.03 -2.27 2.38
CA THR A 205 4.93 -1.97 1.46
C THR A 205 5.40 -0.97 0.40
N SER A 206 6.04 0.12 0.80
CA SER A 206 6.62 1.08 -0.14
C SER A 206 7.65 0.44 -1.07
N LEU A 207 8.57 -0.39 -0.53
CA LEU A 207 9.58 -1.08 -1.32
C LEU A 207 8.96 -2.00 -2.38
N VAL A 208 7.94 -2.76 -2.03
CA VAL A 208 7.20 -3.64 -2.95
C VAL A 208 6.48 -2.83 -4.03
N LEU A 209 5.76 -1.76 -3.65
CA LEU A 209 5.02 -0.91 -4.58
C LEU A 209 5.94 -0.15 -5.55
N LEU A 210 7.09 0.35 -5.09
CA LEU A 210 8.09 0.99 -5.96
C LEU A 210 8.75 -0.03 -6.89
N SER A 211 9.04 -1.25 -6.39
CA SER A 211 9.56 -2.33 -7.20
C SER A 211 8.58 -2.74 -8.30
N ALA A 212 7.30 -2.94 -7.97
CA ALA A 212 6.23 -3.22 -8.93
C ALA A 212 6.15 -2.13 -10.02
N THR A 213 6.18 -0.84 -9.59
CA THR A 213 6.16 0.30 -10.51
C THR A 213 7.38 0.33 -11.43
N ALA A 214 8.57 0.02 -10.91
CA ALA A 214 9.81 -0.04 -11.69
C ALA A 214 9.78 -1.15 -12.74
N MET A 215 9.13 -2.27 -12.43
CA MET A 215 8.91 -3.40 -13.35
C MET A 215 7.72 -3.19 -14.32
N GLY A 216 7.03 -2.05 -14.26
CA GLY A 216 5.89 -1.75 -15.12
C GLY A 216 4.57 -2.37 -14.66
N LEU A 217 4.51 -2.91 -13.45
CA LEU A 217 3.29 -3.49 -12.89
C LEU A 217 2.42 -2.42 -12.23
N ALA A 218 1.12 -2.51 -12.46
CA ALA A 218 0.11 -1.76 -11.68
C ALA A 218 -0.10 -2.43 -10.32
N SER A 219 -0.47 -1.66 -9.31
CA SER A 219 -0.67 -2.19 -7.96
C SER A 219 -1.73 -1.40 -7.16
N CYS A 220 -2.41 -2.11 -6.28
CA CYS A 220 -3.38 -1.53 -5.35
C CYS A 220 -3.17 -2.12 -3.95
N PRO A 221 -2.62 -1.37 -2.98
CA PRO A 221 -2.62 -1.81 -1.60
C PRO A 221 -4.03 -1.77 -1.03
N VAL A 222 -4.39 -2.81 -0.30
CA VAL A 222 -5.68 -2.96 0.39
C VAL A 222 -5.38 -3.17 1.86
N THR A 223 -6.04 -2.39 2.73
CA THR A 223 -6.00 -2.49 4.19
C THR A 223 -7.44 -2.50 4.70
N GLU A 224 -7.85 -3.59 5.40
CA GLU A 224 -9.19 -3.74 5.99
C GLU A 224 -9.12 -4.26 7.42
#